data_a13bfbe4127e42af09f8f2c5c629f17c
#
_entry.id   a13bfbe4127e42af09f8f2c5c629f17c
#
_cell.length_a   1.000
_cell.length_b   1.000
_cell.length_c   1.000
_cell.angle_alpha   90.00
_cell.angle_beta   90.00
_cell.angle_gamma   90.00
#
_symmetry.space_group_name_H-M   'P 1'
#
loop_
_entity.id
_entity.type
_entity.pdbx_description
1 polymer ?
#
loop_
_entity_poly.entity_id
_entity_poly.type
_entity_poly.pdbx_seq_one_letter_code
_entity_poly.pdbx_strand_id
1 'polypeptide(L)'
;MIVDRQGRRFRNLRVSLTAACNYACTYCVPDGKRLVAAQDELSADSLARGVAYLIEAAGIERLRITGGEPLVSQRLEGFLAAVARLDLDDISLTTNGQLLARKLPQLQAAGIRRLNISLDTLDPQAFRRIARGGDLASVLAGMEQAGALGMHIKVNMVPMRGQNLDQVLPLLDYCLARGFELRFIELMRMGHLARDHNAFLQQFVGLDQLLTLIAAQHAFVQVDAPPGATALRYQVPGKGHFGVIANESVPFCRSCSRLRLSSTGWLHGCLSSGNRHYIGDLLEKPRHQALPALQRLLVKALADKQELAFSGDVMVMKVIGG
;
A
#
# COMPACT_ATOMS: atom_id res chain seq x y z
N MET A 1 -17.14 19.86 -4.16
CA MET A 1 -16.48 18.54 -4.33
C MET A 1 -15.56 18.63 -5.55
N ILE A 2 -14.29 18.24 -5.43
CA ILE A 2 -13.30 18.32 -6.52
C ILE A 2 -13.39 17.01 -7.33
N VAL A 3 -13.73 17.12 -8.62
CA VAL A 3 -13.94 15.99 -9.55
C VAL A 3 -13.22 16.31 -10.86
N ASP A 4 -12.56 15.34 -11.47
CA ASP A 4 -11.95 15.50 -12.80
C ASP A 4 -12.92 15.18 -13.95
N ARG A 5 -12.42 15.32 -15.19
CA ARG A 5 -13.22 15.06 -16.41
C ARG A 5 -13.71 13.61 -16.54
N GLN A 6 -13.11 12.67 -15.80
CA GLN A 6 -13.49 11.25 -15.78
C GLN A 6 -14.41 10.92 -14.60
N GLY A 7 -14.87 11.90 -13.82
CA GLY A 7 -15.68 11.70 -12.63
C GLY A 7 -14.91 11.18 -11.41
N ARG A 8 -13.57 11.15 -11.47
CA ARG A 8 -12.76 10.70 -10.32
C ARG A 8 -12.71 11.78 -9.25
N ARG A 9 -12.71 11.34 -8.00
CA ARG A 9 -12.43 12.16 -6.82
C ARG A 9 -11.50 11.42 -5.88
N PHE A 10 -10.85 12.14 -5.01
CA PHE A 10 -10.09 11.52 -3.93
C PHE A 10 -11.05 11.04 -2.83
N ARG A 11 -10.98 9.75 -2.50
CA ARG A 11 -11.72 9.12 -1.38
C ARG A 11 -10.79 8.37 -0.44
N ASN A 12 -9.65 7.94 -0.94
CA ASN A 12 -8.70 7.10 -0.23
C ASN A 12 -7.38 7.85 -0.08
N LEU A 13 -6.99 8.15 1.14
CA LEU A 13 -5.70 8.75 1.47
C LEU A 13 -4.72 7.68 1.94
N ARG A 14 -3.52 7.66 1.37
CA ARG A 14 -2.38 6.93 1.93
C ARG A 14 -1.43 7.92 2.56
N VAL A 15 -1.04 7.69 3.81
CA VAL A 15 -0.07 8.51 4.53
C VAL A 15 1.17 7.70 4.83
N SER A 16 2.32 8.17 4.36
CA SER A 16 3.62 7.63 4.73
C SER A 16 4.05 8.23 6.07
N LEU A 17 4.22 7.40 7.09
CA LEU A 17 4.73 7.88 8.39
C LEU A 17 6.23 8.11 8.39
N THR A 18 6.97 7.40 7.54
CA THR A 18 8.43 7.48 7.45
C THR A 18 8.91 6.89 6.13
N ALA A 19 10.03 7.38 5.64
CA ALA A 19 10.76 6.73 4.57
C ALA A 19 11.57 5.52 5.05
N ALA A 20 11.87 5.42 6.35
CA ALA A 20 12.66 4.33 6.93
C ALA A 20 11.97 2.98 6.76
N CYS A 21 12.77 1.95 6.49
CA CYS A 21 12.32 0.57 6.43
C CYS A 21 13.39 -0.37 7.00
N ASN A 22 12.98 -1.36 7.78
CA ASN A 22 13.86 -2.41 8.30
C ASN A 22 14.18 -3.51 7.28
N TYR A 23 13.54 -3.47 6.07
CA TYR A 23 13.85 -4.33 4.92
C TYR A 23 14.47 -3.54 3.77
N ALA A 24 15.08 -4.27 2.82
CA ALA A 24 15.62 -3.75 1.57
C ALA A 24 15.23 -4.66 0.39
N CYS A 25 13.91 -4.91 0.24
CA CYS A 25 13.38 -5.84 -0.75
C CYS A 25 13.91 -5.58 -2.15
N THR A 26 14.22 -6.66 -2.89
CA THR A 26 14.90 -6.63 -4.20
C THR A 26 14.20 -5.73 -5.22
N TYR A 27 12.88 -5.78 -5.29
CA TYR A 27 12.07 -4.96 -6.22
C TYR A 27 11.89 -3.51 -5.74
N CYS A 28 12.18 -3.22 -4.47
CA CYS A 28 12.00 -1.90 -3.88
C CYS A 28 13.31 -1.12 -3.78
N VAL A 29 14.42 -1.80 -3.42
CA VAL A 29 15.75 -1.22 -3.20
C VAL A 29 16.81 -2.09 -3.87
N PRO A 30 17.11 -1.87 -5.15
CA PRO A 30 18.00 -2.74 -5.91
C PRO A 30 19.42 -2.80 -5.34
N ASP A 31 19.94 -1.70 -4.82
CA ASP A 31 21.27 -1.59 -4.20
C ASP A 31 21.39 -2.24 -2.81
N GLY A 32 20.26 -2.72 -2.26
CA GLY A 32 20.22 -3.35 -0.94
C GLY A 32 20.42 -2.41 0.25
N LYS A 33 20.57 -1.11 0.02
CA LYS A 33 20.73 -0.14 1.11
C LYS A 33 19.40 0.13 1.79
N ARG A 34 19.32 -0.12 3.09
CA ARG A 34 18.13 0.21 3.88
C ARG A 34 17.86 1.70 3.84
N LEU A 35 16.61 2.06 3.67
CA LEU A 35 16.22 3.46 3.80
C LEU A 35 16.17 3.89 5.25
N VAL A 36 16.67 5.08 5.48
CA VAL A 36 16.57 5.81 6.76
C VAL A 36 15.45 6.85 6.67
N ALA A 37 15.02 7.36 7.83
CA ALA A 37 14.09 8.47 7.90
C ALA A 37 14.67 9.72 7.22
N ALA A 38 13.84 10.48 6.54
CA ALA A 38 14.26 11.78 6.02
C ALA A 38 14.43 12.78 7.18
N GLN A 39 15.35 13.73 7.03
CA GLN A 39 15.62 14.72 8.09
C GLN A 39 14.45 15.71 8.29
N ASP A 40 13.68 15.96 7.23
CA ASP A 40 12.55 16.90 7.17
C ASP A 40 11.18 16.22 7.33
N GLU A 41 11.13 15.02 7.94
CA GLU A 41 9.85 14.36 8.18
C GLU A 41 9.00 15.15 9.19
N LEU A 42 7.73 15.40 8.82
CA LEU A 42 6.76 16.13 9.65
C LEU A 42 6.49 15.42 10.98
N SER A 43 6.09 16.17 12.00
CA SER A 43 5.65 15.62 13.28
C SER A 43 4.37 14.77 13.12
N ALA A 44 4.07 13.94 14.12
CA ALA A 44 2.82 13.18 14.17
C ALA A 44 1.59 14.12 14.08
N ASP A 45 1.62 15.23 14.79
CA ASP A 45 0.55 16.21 14.85
C ASP A 45 0.38 16.95 13.51
N SER A 46 1.47 17.35 12.86
CA SER A 46 1.43 18.00 11.54
C SER A 46 0.88 17.04 10.48
N LEU A 47 1.29 15.76 10.49
CA LEU A 47 0.71 14.74 9.59
C LEU A 47 -0.78 14.52 9.86
N ALA A 48 -1.20 14.42 11.12
CA ALA A 48 -2.60 14.23 11.49
C ALA A 48 -3.45 15.45 11.11
N ARG A 49 -2.92 16.67 11.28
CA ARG A 49 -3.54 17.91 10.81
C ARG A 49 -3.70 17.90 9.30
N GLY A 50 -2.68 17.42 8.57
CA GLY A 50 -2.75 17.21 7.12
C GLY A 50 -3.88 16.28 6.71
N VAL A 51 -4.06 15.17 7.43
CA VAL A 51 -5.18 14.23 7.21
C VAL A 51 -6.51 14.94 7.44
N ALA A 52 -6.67 15.67 8.56
CA ALA A 52 -7.91 16.40 8.88
C ALA A 52 -8.26 17.44 7.80
N TYR A 53 -7.27 18.21 7.34
CA TYR A 53 -7.49 19.19 6.27
C TYR A 53 -7.84 18.51 4.92
N LEU A 54 -7.27 17.35 4.63
CA LEU A 54 -7.56 16.60 3.41
C LEU A 54 -8.95 15.94 3.45
N ILE A 55 -9.41 15.48 4.62
CA ILE A 55 -10.79 15.01 4.81
C ILE A 55 -11.76 16.11 4.41
N GLU A 56 -11.57 17.31 4.93
CA GLU A 56 -12.45 18.43 4.68
C GLU A 56 -12.36 18.96 3.24
N ALA A 57 -11.14 19.14 2.72
CA ALA A 57 -10.93 19.73 1.41
C ALA A 57 -11.30 18.80 0.24
N ALA A 58 -11.12 17.47 0.41
CA ALA A 58 -11.29 16.48 -0.66
C ALA A 58 -12.40 15.48 -0.42
N GLY A 59 -12.97 15.38 0.80
CA GLY A 59 -13.93 14.33 1.16
C GLY A 59 -13.26 12.96 1.25
N ILE A 60 -12.11 12.88 1.90
CA ILE A 60 -11.43 11.60 2.18
C ILE A 60 -12.31 10.79 3.13
N GLU A 61 -12.57 9.55 2.79
CA GLU A 61 -13.39 8.61 3.55
C GLU A 61 -12.55 7.54 4.25
N ARG A 62 -11.41 7.17 3.66
CA ARG A 62 -10.59 6.05 4.13
C ARG A 62 -9.13 6.45 4.23
N LEU A 63 -8.50 6.07 5.34
CA LEU A 63 -7.09 6.28 5.59
C LEU A 63 -6.32 4.96 5.54
N ARG A 64 -5.20 4.93 4.81
CA ARG A 64 -4.23 3.86 4.87
C ARG A 64 -2.90 4.37 5.36
N ILE A 65 -2.48 3.89 6.51
CA ILE A 65 -1.19 4.18 7.10
C ILE A 65 -0.14 3.27 6.44
N THR A 66 0.94 3.86 5.97
CA THR A 66 2.03 3.18 5.27
C THR A 66 3.35 3.93 5.52
N GLY A 67 4.35 3.71 4.69
CA GLY A 67 5.66 4.37 4.77
C GLY A 67 6.68 3.57 3.98
N GLY A 68 7.93 3.60 4.41
CA GLY A 68 8.82 2.48 4.22
C GLY A 68 8.27 1.31 5.01
N GLU A 69 8.39 1.38 6.36
CA GLU A 69 7.68 0.50 7.28
C GLU A 69 7.09 1.33 8.42
N PRO A 70 5.75 1.44 8.55
CA PRO A 70 5.14 2.31 9.55
C PRO A 70 5.42 1.87 11.00
N LEU A 71 5.61 0.55 11.24
CA LEU A 71 5.84 0.03 12.60
C LEU A 71 7.23 0.36 13.15
N VAL A 72 8.18 0.85 12.34
CA VAL A 72 9.46 1.37 12.85
C VAL A 72 9.41 2.85 13.21
N SER A 73 8.34 3.56 12.80
CA SER A 73 8.21 4.99 13.04
C SER A 73 7.95 5.29 14.53
N GLN A 74 8.74 6.17 15.12
CA GLN A 74 8.50 6.68 16.48
C GLN A 74 7.23 7.55 16.57
N ARG A 75 6.73 8.05 15.42
CA ARG A 75 5.51 8.87 15.34
C ARG A 75 4.23 8.05 15.30
N LEU A 76 4.31 6.72 15.16
CA LEU A 76 3.15 5.85 14.98
C LEU A 76 2.10 6.06 16.07
N GLU A 77 2.50 6.04 17.32
CA GLU A 77 1.57 6.12 18.46
C GLU A 77 0.85 7.47 18.52
N GLY A 78 1.59 8.58 18.46
CA GLY A 78 1.00 9.92 18.45
C GLY A 78 0.09 10.15 17.24
N PHE A 79 0.50 9.66 16.06
CA PHE A 79 -0.30 9.76 14.85
C PHE A 79 -1.60 8.95 14.97
N LEU A 80 -1.54 7.71 15.46
CA LEU A 80 -2.73 6.88 15.67
C LEU A 80 -3.72 7.52 16.64
N ALA A 81 -3.23 8.05 17.78
CA ALA A 81 -4.07 8.72 18.76
C ALA A 81 -4.77 9.97 18.18
N ALA A 82 -4.09 10.69 17.30
CA ALA A 82 -4.65 11.88 16.66
C ALA A 82 -5.69 11.51 15.59
N VAL A 83 -5.42 10.53 14.71
CA VAL A 83 -6.33 10.18 13.61
C VAL A 83 -7.53 9.35 14.06
N ALA A 84 -7.45 8.65 15.19
CA ALA A 84 -8.58 7.90 15.77
C ALA A 84 -9.79 8.79 16.12
N ARG A 85 -9.59 10.11 16.21
CA ARG A 85 -10.64 11.10 16.51
C ARG A 85 -11.26 11.71 15.25
N LEU A 86 -10.74 11.37 14.07
CA LEU A 86 -11.22 11.90 12.81
C LEU A 86 -12.40 11.07 12.29
N ASP A 87 -13.31 11.73 11.58
CA ASP A 87 -14.45 11.09 10.92
C ASP A 87 -14.00 10.37 9.65
N LEU A 88 -13.71 9.09 9.78
CA LEU A 88 -13.23 8.19 8.71
C LEU A 88 -13.99 6.87 8.77
N ASP A 89 -14.46 6.40 7.62
CA ASP A 89 -15.13 5.09 7.50
C ASP A 89 -14.20 3.92 7.86
N ASP A 90 -12.91 4.07 7.58
CA ASP A 90 -11.93 3.00 7.76
C ASP A 90 -10.50 3.53 7.90
N ILE A 91 -9.80 3.01 8.89
CA ILE A 91 -8.36 3.21 9.06
C ILE A 91 -7.67 1.83 8.95
N SER A 92 -6.76 1.70 8.01
CA SER A 92 -5.99 0.46 7.77
C SER A 92 -4.49 0.72 7.77
N LEU A 93 -3.72 -0.33 8.10
CA LEU A 93 -2.26 -0.28 8.11
C LEU A 93 -1.70 -1.22 7.03
N THR A 94 -0.65 -0.79 6.34
CA THR A 94 0.18 -1.66 5.48
C THR A 94 1.54 -1.82 6.12
N THR A 95 1.99 -3.06 6.32
CA THR A 95 3.23 -3.40 7.05
C THR A 95 3.91 -4.62 6.44
N ASN A 96 5.21 -4.75 6.62
CA ASN A 96 5.95 -5.99 6.36
C ASN A 96 5.78 -7.06 7.47
N GLY A 97 5.07 -6.73 8.54
CA GLY A 97 4.71 -7.66 9.61
C GLY A 97 5.83 -7.96 10.63
N GLN A 98 7.08 -7.55 10.41
CA GLN A 98 8.21 -7.92 11.27
C GLN A 98 8.03 -7.53 12.73
N LEU A 99 7.40 -6.38 12.98
CA LEU A 99 7.17 -5.85 14.32
C LEU A 99 5.71 -6.02 14.78
N LEU A 100 4.90 -6.75 14.01
CA LEU A 100 3.45 -6.79 14.19
C LEU A 100 3.08 -7.31 15.57
N ALA A 101 3.58 -8.49 15.98
CA ALA A 101 3.25 -9.09 17.28
C ALA A 101 3.49 -8.12 18.44
N ARG A 102 4.62 -7.40 18.41
CA ARG A 102 4.98 -6.42 19.45
C ARG A 102 4.08 -5.18 19.45
N LYS A 103 3.54 -4.81 18.28
CA LYS A 103 2.72 -3.59 18.10
C LYS A 103 1.22 -3.82 18.15
N LEU A 104 0.76 -5.08 18.18
CA LEU A 104 -0.66 -5.42 18.21
C LEU A 104 -1.44 -4.71 19.31
N PRO A 105 -0.98 -4.64 20.59
CA PRO A 105 -1.73 -3.95 21.63
C PRO A 105 -1.99 -2.47 21.31
N GLN A 106 -0.98 -1.79 20.77
CA GLN A 106 -1.09 -0.38 20.36
C GLN A 106 -2.06 -0.19 19.18
N LEU A 107 -1.99 -1.08 18.19
CA LEU A 107 -2.88 -1.04 17.02
C LEU A 107 -4.35 -1.27 17.42
N GLN A 108 -4.60 -2.23 18.32
CA GLN A 108 -5.95 -2.49 18.84
C GLN A 108 -6.51 -1.31 19.64
N ALA A 109 -5.70 -0.75 20.54
CA ALA A 109 -6.08 0.41 21.34
C ALA A 109 -6.44 1.63 20.45
N ALA A 110 -5.78 1.76 19.31
CA ALA A 110 -6.08 2.79 18.31
C ALA A 110 -7.24 2.44 17.36
N GLY A 111 -7.92 1.30 17.57
CA GLY A 111 -9.07 0.89 16.76
C GLY A 111 -8.70 0.33 15.37
N ILE A 112 -7.44 0.03 15.11
CA ILE A 112 -7.03 -0.57 13.83
C ILE A 112 -7.52 -2.01 13.77
N ARG A 113 -8.40 -2.30 12.82
CA ARG A 113 -8.98 -3.63 12.61
C ARG A 113 -8.60 -4.27 11.28
N ARG A 114 -7.93 -3.55 10.39
CA ARG A 114 -7.58 -4.01 9.05
C ARG A 114 -6.10 -3.85 8.78
N LEU A 115 -5.47 -4.98 8.46
CA LEU A 115 -4.04 -5.06 8.14
C LEU A 115 -3.83 -5.51 6.70
N ASN A 116 -2.87 -4.88 6.03
CA ASN A 116 -2.34 -5.35 4.75
C ASN A 116 -0.88 -5.74 5.02
N ILE A 117 -0.57 -7.02 4.95
CA ILE A 117 0.75 -7.54 5.30
C ILE A 117 1.46 -7.93 4.00
N SER A 118 2.65 -7.37 3.78
CA SER A 118 3.47 -7.72 2.62
C SER A 118 4.28 -8.98 2.95
N LEU A 119 3.98 -10.06 2.22
CA LEU A 119 4.66 -11.35 2.37
C LEU A 119 4.75 -12.04 1.00
N ASP A 120 5.97 -12.25 0.54
CA ASP A 120 6.25 -12.71 -0.83
C ASP A 120 6.54 -14.22 -0.92
N THR A 121 6.67 -14.92 0.23
CA THR A 121 7.05 -16.35 0.27
C THR A 121 6.86 -16.93 1.67
N LEU A 122 6.63 -18.24 1.75
CA LEU A 122 6.70 -19.05 2.98
C LEU A 122 8.04 -19.81 3.12
N ASP A 123 8.92 -19.73 2.12
CA ASP A 123 10.25 -20.32 2.20
C ASP A 123 11.24 -19.36 2.90
N PRO A 124 11.88 -19.77 4.02
CA PRO A 124 12.76 -18.90 4.78
C PRO A 124 14.00 -18.43 4.02
N GLN A 125 14.48 -19.21 3.04
CA GLN A 125 15.63 -18.81 2.24
C GLN A 125 15.24 -17.80 1.17
N ALA A 126 14.11 -18.01 0.47
CA ALA A 126 13.54 -17.06 -0.46
C ALA A 126 13.19 -15.75 0.26
N PHE A 127 12.62 -15.83 1.47
CA PHE A 127 12.32 -14.66 2.28
C PHE A 127 13.55 -13.80 2.54
N ARG A 128 14.65 -14.41 2.99
CA ARG A 128 15.92 -13.70 3.23
C ARG A 128 16.51 -13.09 1.96
N ARG A 129 16.40 -13.80 0.83
CA ARG A 129 16.87 -13.26 -0.47
C ARG A 129 16.06 -12.06 -0.92
N ILE A 130 14.71 -12.13 -0.82
CA ILE A 130 13.80 -11.10 -1.31
C ILE A 130 13.79 -9.90 -0.37
N ALA A 131 13.52 -10.10 0.92
CA ALA A 131 13.36 -9.03 1.92
C ALA A 131 14.70 -8.39 2.32
N ARG A 132 15.82 -9.11 2.19
CA ARG A 132 17.17 -8.68 2.61
C ARG A 132 17.19 -8.20 4.07
N GLY A 133 16.35 -8.77 4.91
CA GLY A 133 16.23 -8.48 6.32
C GLY A 133 15.08 -9.21 6.97
N GLY A 134 15.04 -9.16 8.29
CA GLY A 134 13.95 -9.74 9.07
C GLY A 134 13.99 -11.26 9.22
N ASP A 135 12.92 -11.75 9.83
CA ASP A 135 12.70 -13.15 10.15
C ASP A 135 11.26 -13.55 9.80
N LEU A 136 11.11 -14.57 8.95
CA LEU A 136 9.81 -15.05 8.49
C LEU A 136 8.94 -15.57 9.65
N ALA A 137 9.53 -16.27 10.62
CA ALA A 137 8.78 -16.83 11.75
C ALA A 137 8.10 -15.72 12.57
N SER A 138 8.78 -14.60 12.79
CA SER A 138 8.21 -13.42 13.46
C SER A 138 7.02 -12.82 12.69
N VAL A 139 7.10 -12.77 11.36
CA VAL A 139 6.00 -12.27 10.51
C VAL A 139 4.79 -13.20 10.63
N LEU A 140 4.98 -14.50 10.46
CA LEU A 140 3.91 -15.49 10.56
C LEU A 140 3.27 -15.49 11.94
N ALA A 141 4.07 -15.45 13.01
CA ALA A 141 3.57 -15.38 14.38
C ALA A 141 2.72 -14.11 14.61
N GLY A 142 3.14 -12.97 14.08
CA GLY A 142 2.37 -11.72 14.15
C GLY A 142 1.05 -11.80 13.40
N MET A 143 1.03 -12.46 12.25
CA MET A 143 -0.20 -12.69 11.47
C MET A 143 -1.19 -13.60 12.22
N GLU A 144 -0.71 -14.70 12.79
CA GLU A 144 -1.55 -15.62 13.59
C GLU A 144 -2.16 -14.92 14.80
N GLN A 145 -1.37 -14.16 15.53
CA GLN A 145 -1.85 -13.38 16.68
C GLN A 145 -2.90 -12.34 16.26
N ALA A 146 -2.64 -11.60 15.16
CA ALA A 146 -3.61 -10.63 14.65
C ALA A 146 -4.91 -11.29 14.21
N GLY A 147 -4.84 -12.45 13.55
CA GLY A 147 -5.99 -13.26 13.16
C GLY A 147 -6.79 -13.74 14.36
N ALA A 148 -6.13 -14.26 15.41
CA ALA A 148 -6.75 -14.68 16.66
C ALA A 148 -7.46 -13.53 17.39
N LEU A 149 -7.02 -12.29 17.21
CA LEU A 149 -7.66 -11.08 17.72
C LEU A 149 -8.82 -10.58 16.83
N GLY A 150 -9.21 -11.33 15.80
CA GLY A 150 -10.31 -10.99 14.90
C GLY A 150 -9.99 -9.84 13.91
N MET A 151 -8.72 -9.53 13.70
CA MET A 151 -8.33 -8.51 12.72
C MET A 151 -8.52 -9.03 11.28
N HIS A 152 -9.00 -8.18 10.39
CA HIS A 152 -9.10 -8.50 8.96
C HIS A 152 -7.72 -8.41 8.30
N ILE A 153 -7.19 -9.54 7.89
CA ILE A 153 -5.87 -9.62 7.27
C ILE A 153 -5.99 -9.80 5.77
N LYS A 154 -5.30 -8.92 5.03
CA LYS A 154 -5.01 -9.10 3.62
C LYS A 154 -3.50 -9.25 3.45
N VAL A 155 -3.10 -10.30 2.77
CA VAL A 155 -1.69 -10.54 2.45
C VAL A 155 -1.43 -10.03 1.03
N ASN A 156 -0.37 -9.27 0.84
CA ASN A 156 0.08 -8.81 -0.47
C ASN A 156 1.34 -9.57 -0.87
N MET A 157 1.32 -10.20 -2.03
CA MET A 157 2.46 -10.85 -2.66
C MET A 157 2.75 -10.18 -4.00
N VAL A 158 4.02 -9.95 -4.29
CA VAL A 158 4.49 -9.59 -5.64
C VAL A 158 5.09 -10.85 -6.27
N PRO A 159 4.36 -11.56 -7.16
CA PRO A 159 4.90 -12.74 -7.82
C PRO A 159 5.97 -12.32 -8.84
N MET A 160 7.13 -12.96 -8.78
CA MET A 160 8.28 -12.67 -9.63
C MET A 160 8.90 -13.98 -10.16
N ARG A 161 9.05 -14.06 -11.48
CA ARG A 161 9.71 -15.19 -12.13
C ARG A 161 11.15 -15.30 -11.65
N GLY A 162 11.60 -16.51 -11.36
CA GLY A 162 12.96 -16.77 -10.86
C GLY A 162 13.22 -16.39 -9.39
N GLN A 163 12.21 -15.86 -8.67
CA GLN A 163 12.37 -15.49 -7.26
C GLN A 163 11.38 -16.21 -6.32
N ASN A 164 10.08 -16.17 -6.61
CA ASN A 164 9.03 -16.70 -5.73
C ASN A 164 7.77 -17.20 -6.47
N LEU A 165 7.85 -17.44 -7.77
CA LEU A 165 6.68 -17.90 -8.54
C LEU A 165 6.17 -19.26 -8.03
N ASP A 166 7.04 -20.12 -7.54
CA ASP A 166 6.75 -21.39 -6.88
C ASP A 166 5.98 -21.25 -5.56
N GLN A 167 5.99 -20.03 -4.97
CA GLN A 167 5.33 -19.73 -3.71
C GLN A 167 3.88 -19.23 -3.88
N VAL A 168 3.41 -19.03 -5.11
CA VAL A 168 2.05 -18.55 -5.41
C VAL A 168 1.00 -19.47 -4.79
N LEU A 169 1.08 -20.76 -5.06
CA LEU A 169 0.13 -21.75 -4.55
C LEU A 169 0.28 -22.01 -3.05
N PRO A 170 1.50 -22.27 -2.51
CA PRO A 170 1.68 -22.44 -1.08
C PRO A 170 1.16 -21.26 -0.25
N LEU A 171 1.43 -20.02 -0.69
CA LEU A 171 0.97 -18.84 0.05
C LEU A 171 -0.55 -18.65 -0.09
N LEU A 172 -1.14 -19.00 -1.24
CA LEU A 172 -2.60 -19.00 -1.42
C LEU A 172 -3.26 -20.00 -0.46
N ASP A 173 -2.77 -21.24 -0.40
CA ASP A 173 -3.29 -22.27 0.50
C ASP A 173 -3.16 -21.86 1.97
N TYR A 174 -2.01 -21.31 2.35
CA TYR A 174 -1.79 -20.77 3.70
C TYR A 174 -2.84 -19.72 4.07
N CYS A 175 -3.11 -18.77 3.16
CA CYS A 175 -4.07 -17.70 3.39
C CYS A 175 -5.51 -18.23 3.44
N LEU A 176 -5.91 -19.08 2.51
CA LEU A 176 -7.25 -19.68 2.46
C LEU A 176 -7.55 -20.49 3.73
N ALA A 177 -6.59 -21.31 4.21
CA ALA A 177 -6.75 -22.10 5.42
C ALA A 177 -6.97 -21.26 6.70
N ARG A 178 -6.59 -19.98 6.67
CA ARG A 178 -6.71 -19.03 7.81
C ARG A 178 -7.78 -17.98 7.64
N GLY A 179 -8.52 -18.02 6.53
CA GLY A 179 -9.50 -16.99 6.20
C GLY A 179 -8.87 -15.62 5.86
N PHE A 180 -7.59 -15.57 5.50
CA PHE A 180 -6.92 -14.38 5.03
C PHE A 180 -7.15 -14.19 3.53
N GLU A 181 -7.31 -12.95 3.06
CA GLU A 181 -7.43 -12.64 1.64
C GLU A 181 -6.04 -12.40 1.04
N LEU A 182 -5.54 -13.31 0.21
CA LEU A 182 -4.31 -13.08 -0.55
C LEU A 182 -4.58 -12.15 -1.74
N ARG A 183 -3.70 -11.17 -1.94
CA ARG A 183 -3.71 -10.30 -3.11
C ARG A 183 -2.36 -10.36 -3.81
N PHE A 184 -2.38 -10.84 -5.01
CA PHE A 184 -1.24 -10.76 -5.90
C PHE A 184 -1.17 -9.37 -6.52
N ILE A 185 0.00 -8.77 -6.51
CA ILE A 185 0.25 -7.46 -7.11
C ILE A 185 1.25 -7.67 -8.24
N GLU A 186 0.86 -7.38 -9.46
CA GLU A 186 1.82 -7.42 -10.58
C GLU A 186 3.03 -6.54 -10.28
N LEU A 187 4.21 -7.05 -10.60
CA LEU A 187 5.45 -6.29 -10.51
C LEU A 187 5.29 -5.01 -11.35
N MET A 188 5.50 -3.86 -10.73
CA MET A 188 5.34 -2.57 -11.39
C MET A 188 6.64 -2.14 -12.06
N ARG A 189 6.55 -1.64 -13.27
CA ARG A 189 7.66 -1.05 -14.00
C ARG A 189 7.99 0.36 -13.44
N MET A 190 8.59 0.38 -12.24
CA MET A 190 8.94 1.60 -11.50
C MET A 190 10.38 1.57 -11.02
N GLY A 191 10.92 2.73 -10.65
CA GLY A 191 12.25 2.87 -10.11
C GLY A 191 13.31 2.33 -11.07
N HIS A 192 14.13 1.38 -10.63
CA HIS A 192 15.15 0.73 -11.46
C HIS A 192 14.55 -0.10 -12.60
N LEU A 193 13.40 -0.72 -12.41
CA LEU A 193 12.71 -1.51 -13.43
C LEU A 193 12.08 -0.63 -14.53
N ALA A 194 11.88 0.65 -14.29
CA ALA A 194 11.50 1.60 -15.34
C ALA A 194 12.68 1.90 -16.30
N ARG A 195 13.91 1.79 -15.80
CA ARG A 195 15.14 2.01 -16.58
C ARG A 195 15.63 0.76 -17.31
N ASP A 196 15.37 -0.41 -16.75
CA ASP A 196 15.77 -1.70 -17.32
C ASP A 196 14.54 -2.55 -17.66
N HIS A 197 14.08 -2.35 -18.91
CA HIS A 197 12.91 -3.08 -19.43
C HIS A 197 13.14 -4.60 -19.52
N ASN A 198 14.37 -5.03 -19.83
CA ASN A 198 14.68 -6.45 -19.92
C ASN A 198 14.64 -7.11 -18.54
N ALA A 199 15.20 -6.47 -17.51
CA ALA A 199 15.13 -6.96 -16.14
C ALA A 199 13.68 -7.03 -15.64
N PHE A 200 12.83 -6.06 -16.05
CA PHE A 200 11.41 -6.11 -15.76
C PHE A 200 10.73 -7.32 -16.43
N LEU A 201 10.89 -7.52 -17.73
CA LEU A 201 10.25 -8.60 -18.49
C LEU A 201 10.70 -10.01 -18.00
N GLN A 202 11.94 -10.16 -17.59
CA GLN A 202 12.45 -11.42 -17.06
C GLN A 202 11.75 -11.83 -15.75
N GLN A 203 11.30 -10.87 -14.95
CA GLN A 203 10.70 -11.12 -13.64
C GLN A 203 9.16 -11.00 -13.66
N PHE A 204 8.60 -10.32 -14.64
CA PHE A 204 7.18 -10.00 -14.70
C PHE A 204 6.32 -11.26 -14.87
N VAL A 205 5.25 -11.35 -14.06
CA VAL A 205 4.20 -12.37 -14.11
C VAL A 205 2.88 -11.64 -14.26
N GLY A 206 2.28 -11.74 -15.45
CA GLY A 206 1.01 -11.09 -15.76
C GLY A 206 -0.21 -11.89 -15.28
N LEU A 207 -1.38 -11.24 -15.34
CA LEU A 207 -2.66 -11.75 -14.88
C LEU A 207 -2.97 -13.15 -15.41
N ASP A 208 -2.91 -13.36 -16.73
CA ASP A 208 -3.29 -14.63 -17.35
C ASP A 208 -2.39 -15.78 -16.91
N GLN A 209 -1.08 -15.53 -16.83
CA GLN A 209 -0.12 -16.53 -16.35
C GLN A 209 -0.39 -16.91 -14.89
N LEU A 210 -0.69 -15.91 -14.06
CA LEU A 210 -1.01 -16.13 -12.64
C LEU A 210 -2.30 -16.94 -12.48
N LEU A 211 -3.35 -16.57 -13.19
CA LEU A 211 -4.64 -17.29 -13.15
C LEU A 211 -4.49 -18.73 -13.66
N THR A 212 -3.73 -18.95 -14.73
CA THR A 212 -3.43 -20.30 -15.25
C THR A 212 -2.74 -21.16 -14.20
N LEU A 213 -1.76 -20.59 -13.49
CA LEU A 213 -1.04 -21.29 -12.43
C LEU A 213 -1.96 -21.65 -11.25
N ILE A 214 -2.85 -20.75 -10.86
CA ILE A 214 -3.81 -21.01 -9.77
C ILE A 214 -4.85 -22.05 -10.21
N ALA A 215 -5.34 -21.97 -11.45
CA ALA A 215 -6.33 -22.90 -12.00
C ALA A 215 -5.85 -24.36 -12.03
N ALA A 216 -4.55 -24.60 -12.03
CA ALA A 216 -3.99 -25.94 -11.99
C ALA A 216 -4.31 -26.69 -10.66
N GLN A 217 -4.62 -25.99 -9.57
CA GLN A 217 -4.92 -26.60 -8.26
C GLN A 217 -6.24 -26.15 -7.64
N HIS A 218 -6.76 -24.98 -8.03
CA HIS A 218 -7.97 -24.40 -7.46
C HIS A 218 -8.98 -24.04 -8.57
N ALA A 219 -10.19 -24.57 -8.49
CA ALA A 219 -11.32 -23.99 -9.19
C ALA A 219 -11.68 -22.64 -8.55
N PHE A 220 -11.91 -21.62 -9.35
CA PHE A 220 -12.33 -20.30 -8.88
C PHE A 220 -13.24 -19.62 -9.92
N VAL A 221 -13.98 -18.63 -9.45
CA VAL A 221 -14.83 -17.77 -10.29
C VAL A 221 -14.51 -16.31 -9.98
N GLN A 222 -14.53 -15.47 -11.00
CA GLN A 222 -14.44 -14.04 -10.79
C GLN A 222 -15.76 -13.55 -10.18
N VAL A 223 -15.63 -12.69 -9.15
CA VAL A 223 -16.77 -12.07 -8.46
C VAL A 223 -16.64 -10.56 -8.45
N ASP A 224 -17.74 -9.87 -8.21
CA ASP A 224 -17.72 -8.42 -8.11
C ASP A 224 -16.83 -7.95 -6.96
N ALA A 225 -16.01 -6.97 -7.26
CA ALA A 225 -15.20 -6.31 -6.26
C ALA A 225 -15.99 -5.13 -5.63
N PRO A 226 -15.79 -4.85 -4.32
CA PRO A 226 -16.41 -3.71 -3.68
C PRO A 226 -16.09 -2.39 -4.41
N PRO A 227 -16.99 -1.40 -4.42
CA PRO A 227 -16.76 -0.11 -5.06
C PRO A 227 -15.42 0.52 -4.63
N GLY A 228 -14.62 0.94 -5.63
CA GLY A 228 -13.30 1.52 -5.42
C GLY A 228 -12.18 0.52 -5.07
N ALA A 229 -12.45 -0.78 -5.13
CA ALA A 229 -11.40 -1.79 -5.07
C ALA A 229 -10.46 -1.69 -6.29
N THR A 230 -9.21 -2.06 -6.09
CA THR A 230 -8.19 -2.06 -7.15
C THR A 230 -7.81 -3.46 -7.61
N ALA A 231 -8.23 -4.47 -6.85
CA ALA A 231 -8.00 -5.87 -7.20
C ALA A 231 -9.22 -6.43 -7.93
N LEU A 232 -8.98 -7.14 -9.02
CA LEU A 232 -9.92 -8.13 -9.54
C LEU A 232 -10.09 -9.19 -8.47
N ARG A 233 -11.32 -9.59 -8.16
CA ARG A 233 -11.60 -10.49 -7.05
C ARG A 233 -12.09 -11.83 -7.55
N TYR A 234 -11.58 -12.90 -6.95
CA TYR A 234 -11.91 -14.29 -7.29
C TYR A 234 -12.33 -15.05 -6.03
N GLN A 235 -13.34 -15.88 -6.17
CA GLN A 235 -13.82 -16.79 -5.12
C GLN A 235 -13.33 -18.20 -5.39
N VAL A 236 -12.70 -18.83 -4.40
CA VAL A 236 -12.43 -20.27 -4.37
C VAL A 236 -13.57 -20.92 -3.58
N PRO A 237 -14.47 -21.71 -4.23
CA PRO A 237 -15.65 -22.26 -3.57
C PRO A 237 -15.32 -23.04 -2.29
N GLY A 238 -16.01 -22.70 -1.21
CA GLY A 238 -15.83 -23.34 0.11
C GLY A 238 -14.53 -22.99 0.85
N LYS A 239 -13.63 -22.17 0.26
CA LYS A 239 -12.33 -21.87 0.87
C LYS A 239 -12.11 -20.39 1.14
N GLY A 240 -12.64 -19.47 0.33
CA GLY A 240 -12.44 -18.03 0.52
C GLY A 240 -12.21 -17.25 -0.77
N HIS A 241 -11.41 -16.17 -0.68
CA HIS A 241 -11.20 -15.28 -1.80
C HIS A 241 -9.71 -14.94 -1.96
N PHE A 242 -9.33 -14.67 -3.21
CA PHE A 242 -8.08 -13.99 -3.52
C PHE A 242 -8.33 -12.82 -4.48
N GLY A 243 -7.35 -11.97 -4.67
CA GLY A 243 -7.43 -10.85 -5.60
C GLY A 243 -6.16 -10.70 -6.43
N VAL A 244 -6.30 -10.03 -7.58
CA VAL A 244 -5.15 -9.66 -8.42
C VAL A 244 -5.20 -8.16 -8.70
N ILE A 245 -4.15 -7.44 -8.33
CA ILE A 245 -3.94 -6.03 -8.68
C ILE A 245 -3.12 -5.99 -9.96
N ALA A 246 -3.82 -6.06 -11.09
CA ALA A 246 -3.27 -6.17 -12.42
C ALA A 246 -2.98 -4.78 -13.01
N ASN A 247 -2.03 -4.04 -12.42
CA ASN A 247 -1.74 -2.67 -12.81
C ASN A 247 -1.03 -2.52 -14.16
N GLU A 248 -0.37 -3.57 -14.64
CA GLU A 248 0.27 -3.61 -15.97
C GLU A 248 -0.66 -4.25 -17.01
N SER A 249 -1.31 -5.39 -16.68
CA SER A 249 -2.17 -6.13 -17.60
C SER A 249 -3.56 -5.51 -17.77
N VAL A 250 -4.19 -5.08 -16.68
CA VAL A 250 -5.54 -4.46 -16.67
C VAL A 250 -5.52 -3.21 -15.78
N PRO A 251 -4.99 -2.08 -16.27
CA PRO A 251 -4.84 -0.87 -15.47
C PRO A 251 -6.18 -0.32 -14.99
N PHE A 252 -6.26 0.03 -13.70
CA PHE A 252 -7.44 0.61 -13.05
C PHE A 252 -7.36 2.15 -12.91
N CYS A 253 -6.57 2.83 -13.74
CA CYS A 253 -6.33 4.27 -13.66
C CYS A 253 -7.61 5.09 -13.79
N ARG A 254 -8.56 4.65 -14.61
CA ARG A 254 -9.86 5.33 -14.83
C ARG A 254 -10.73 5.47 -13.58
N SER A 255 -10.61 4.55 -12.62
CA SER A 255 -11.40 4.55 -11.37
C SER A 255 -10.58 4.91 -10.13
N CYS A 256 -9.34 5.35 -10.30
CA CYS A 256 -8.42 5.57 -9.19
C CYS A 256 -8.81 6.78 -8.34
N SER A 257 -9.20 6.54 -7.08
CA SER A 257 -9.59 7.55 -6.09
C SER A 257 -8.52 7.83 -5.03
N ARG A 258 -7.26 7.42 -5.26
CA ARG A 258 -6.20 7.49 -4.25
C ARG A 258 -5.44 8.80 -4.32
N LEU A 259 -5.19 9.38 -3.14
CA LEU A 259 -4.26 10.46 -2.87
C LEU A 259 -3.17 9.95 -1.94
N ARG A 260 -1.98 10.50 -1.99
CA ARG A 260 -0.87 10.14 -1.11
C ARG A 260 -0.28 11.38 -0.45
N LEU A 261 0.04 11.26 0.84
CA LEU A 261 0.81 12.24 1.60
C LEU A 261 2.10 11.59 2.09
N SER A 262 3.23 12.12 1.68
CA SER A 262 4.54 11.67 2.16
C SER A 262 4.81 12.11 3.59
N SER A 263 5.77 11.46 4.24
CA SER A 263 6.24 11.84 5.59
C SER A 263 6.84 13.26 5.64
N THR A 264 7.21 13.81 4.50
CA THR A 264 7.81 15.14 4.36
C THR A 264 6.84 16.19 3.81
N GLY A 265 5.52 15.92 3.81
CA GLY A 265 4.50 16.91 3.46
C GLY A 265 4.22 17.10 1.96
N TRP A 266 4.60 16.14 1.11
CA TRP A 266 4.29 16.18 -0.31
C TRP A 266 3.02 15.40 -0.64
N LEU A 267 2.10 16.03 -1.38
CA LEU A 267 0.95 15.36 -1.99
C LEU A 267 1.31 14.81 -3.37
N HIS A 268 0.88 13.56 -3.62
CA HIS A 268 1.00 12.90 -4.91
C HIS A 268 -0.38 12.42 -5.36
N GLY A 269 -0.86 12.94 -6.48
CA GLY A 269 -2.13 12.53 -7.09
C GLY A 269 -2.05 11.16 -7.75
N CYS A 270 -0.88 10.80 -8.28
CA CYS A 270 -0.61 9.52 -8.94
C CYS A 270 0.68 8.88 -8.44
N LEU A 271 0.71 7.54 -8.38
CA LEU A 271 1.90 6.77 -8.03
C LEU A 271 2.95 6.80 -9.14
N SER A 272 2.50 6.85 -10.39
CA SER A 272 3.35 6.79 -11.59
C SER A 272 3.68 8.16 -12.18
N SER A 273 3.37 9.25 -11.49
CA SER A 273 3.73 10.61 -11.90
C SER A 273 4.79 11.18 -10.98
N GLY A 274 5.80 11.82 -11.56
CA GLY A 274 6.82 12.58 -10.82
C GLY A 274 6.29 13.87 -10.18
N ASN A 275 5.09 14.30 -10.55
CA ASN A 275 4.47 15.52 -10.03
C ASN A 275 4.11 15.38 -8.56
N ARG A 276 4.40 16.41 -7.79
CA ARG A 276 4.11 16.49 -6.38
C ARG A 276 3.83 17.92 -5.94
N HIS A 277 3.06 18.09 -4.89
CA HIS A 277 2.63 19.40 -4.40
C HIS A 277 2.93 19.48 -2.91
N TYR A 278 3.77 20.43 -2.51
CA TYR A 278 4.13 20.61 -1.12
C TYR A 278 3.00 21.29 -0.34
N ILE A 279 2.67 20.72 0.83
CA ILE A 279 1.63 21.26 1.72
C ILE A 279 2.13 21.58 3.12
N GLY A 280 3.39 21.29 3.45
CA GLY A 280 3.93 21.49 4.80
C GLY A 280 3.66 22.89 5.35
N ASP A 281 3.89 23.93 4.55
CA ASP A 281 3.64 25.32 4.96
C ASP A 281 2.15 25.62 5.25
N LEU A 282 1.23 24.86 4.64
CA LEU A 282 -0.20 25.03 4.88
C LEU A 282 -0.62 24.43 6.22
N LEU A 283 0.13 23.43 6.72
CA LEU A 283 -0.19 22.76 7.98
C LEU A 283 0.07 23.64 9.19
N GLU A 284 0.91 24.65 9.04
CA GLU A 284 1.21 25.64 10.09
C GLU A 284 0.24 26.83 10.07
N LYS A 285 -0.62 26.93 9.02
CA LYS A 285 -1.59 28.01 8.87
C LYS A 285 -2.93 27.68 9.53
N PRO A 286 -3.68 28.69 9.98
CA PRO A 286 -5.05 28.51 10.42
C PRO A 286 -5.92 27.89 9.30
N ARG A 287 -6.87 27.05 9.67
CA ARG A 287 -7.75 26.29 8.79
C ARG A 287 -8.35 27.13 7.66
N HIS A 288 -8.89 28.31 7.96
CA HIS A 288 -9.54 29.18 6.98
C HIS A 288 -8.61 29.71 5.89
N GLN A 289 -7.29 29.75 6.15
CA GLN A 289 -6.27 30.12 5.17
C GLN A 289 -5.73 28.89 4.41
N ALA A 290 -5.60 27.76 5.09
CA ALA A 290 -5.04 26.54 4.52
C ALA A 290 -6.00 25.88 3.51
N LEU A 291 -7.28 25.79 3.80
CA LEU A 291 -8.25 25.03 2.99
C LEU A 291 -8.40 25.54 1.55
N PRO A 292 -8.54 26.84 1.26
CA PRO A 292 -8.64 27.31 -0.12
C PRO A 292 -7.36 27.04 -0.94
N ALA A 293 -6.20 27.16 -0.29
CA ALA A 293 -4.92 26.86 -0.94
C ALA A 293 -4.79 25.34 -1.22
N LEU A 294 -5.17 24.52 -0.26
CA LEU A 294 -5.16 23.07 -0.38
C LEU A 294 -6.11 22.58 -1.48
N GLN A 295 -7.31 23.16 -1.60
CA GLN A 295 -8.24 22.84 -2.68
C GLN A 295 -7.65 23.11 -4.07
N ARG A 296 -6.93 24.21 -4.25
CA ARG A 296 -6.22 24.51 -5.52
C ARG A 296 -5.13 23.46 -5.83
N LEU A 297 -4.39 23.01 -4.81
CA LEU A 297 -3.38 21.96 -4.98
C LEU A 297 -4.01 20.59 -5.28
N LEU A 298 -5.16 20.29 -4.68
CA LEU A 298 -5.90 19.05 -4.96
C LEU A 298 -6.42 18.98 -6.39
N VAL A 299 -6.83 20.10 -6.99
CA VAL A 299 -7.19 20.15 -8.42
C VAL A 299 -5.98 19.78 -9.28
N LYS A 300 -4.79 20.33 -8.98
CA LYS A 300 -3.55 19.99 -9.69
C LYS A 300 -3.19 18.50 -9.48
N ALA A 301 -3.22 18.02 -8.24
CA ALA A 301 -2.93 16.62 -7.92
C ALA A 301 -3.91 15.65 -8.60
N LEU A 302 -5.15 16.04 -8.81
CA LEU A 302 -6.13 15.24 -9.53
C LEU A 302 -5.82 15.20 -11.03
N ALA A 303 -5.36 16.33 -11.60
CA ALA A 303 -4.91 16.40 -13.00
C ALA A 303 -3.63 15.59 -13.29
N ASP A 304 -2.82 15.29 -12.26
CA ASP A 304 -1.61 14.45 -12.41
C ASP A 304 -1.95 12.95 -12.60
N LYS A 305 -3.21 12.55 -12.45
CA LYS A 305 -3.61 11.13 -12.58
C LYS A 305 -3.50 10.65 -14.02
N GLN A 306 -2.88 9.48 -14.18
CA GLN A 306 -2.91 8.78 -15.47
C GLN A 306 -4.34 8.45 -15.87
N GLU A 307 -4.61 8.46 -17.19
CA GLU A 307 -5.95 8.24 -17.69
C GLU A 307 -6.21 6.78 -18.07
N LEU A 308 -5.29 6.16 -18.80
CA LEU A 308 -5.54 4.87 -19.44
C LEU A 308 -4.64 3.75 -18.92
N ALA A 309 -3.37 4.04 -18.66
CA ALA A 309 -2.39 3.02 -18.35
C ALA A 309 -1.42 3.49 -17.27
N PHE A 310 -0.80 2.54 -16.61
CA PHE A 310 0.31 2.79 -15.72
C PHE A 310 1.56 3.10 -16.55
N SER A 311 2.07 4.32 -16.46
CA SER A 311 3.36 4.71 -17.04
C SER A 311 4.33 4.93 -15.89
N GLY A 312 5.16 3.93 -15.62
CA GLY A 312 6.08 3.98 -14.48
C GLY A 312 7.10 5.12 -14.62
N ASP A 313 7.21 5.95 -13.59
CA ASP A 313 8.28 6.91 -13.42
C ASP A 313 9.41 6.31 -12.58
N VAL A 314 10.59 6.92 -12.63
CA VAL A 314 11.79 6.50 -11.89
C VAL A 314 11.63 6.62 -10.36
N MET A 315 10.50 7.13 -9.88
CA MET A 315 10.22 7.32 -8.44
C MET A 315 10.18 6.01 -7.66
N VAL A 316 10.70 6.03 -6.45
CA VAL A 316 10.72 4.89 -5.54
C VAL A 316 9.47 4.91 -4.66
N MET A 317 8.63 3.86 -4.75
CA MET A 317 7.33 3.75 -4.05
C MET A 317 7.35 4.12 -2.58
N LYS A 318 8.38 3.75 -1.86
CA LYS A 318 8.49 3.91 -0.41
C LYS A 318 8.66 5.36 0.06
N VAL A 319 9.11 6.26 -0.81
CA VAL A 319 9.20 7.70 -0.49
C VAL A 319 7.80 8.34 -0.48
N ILE A 320 6.88 7.77 -1.24
CA ILE A 320 5.52 8.30 -1.43
C ILE A 320 4.43 7.44 -0.80
N GLY A 321 4.81 6.43 -0.03
CA GLY A 321 3.88 5.52 0.61
C GLY A 321 3.31 4.48 -0.37
N GLY A 322 4.03 3.43 -0.57
CA GLY A 322 3.69 2.27 -1.44
C GLY A 322 2.61 1.37 -0.87
#